data_83d120118536d29d367465c2be2a2512
#
_entry.id   83d120118536d29d367465c2be2a2512
#
_cell.length_a   1.000
_cell.length_b   1.000
_cell.length_c   1.000
_cell.angle_alpha   90.00
_cell.angle_beta   90.00
_cell.angle_gamma   90.00
#
_symmetry.space_group_name_H-M   'P 1'
#
loop_
_entity.id
_entity.type
_entity.pdbx_description
1 polymer ?
#
loop_
_entity_poly.entity_id
_entity_poly.type
_entity_poly.pdbx_seq_one_letter_code
_entity_poly.pdbx_strand_id
1 'polypeptide(L)'
;IMEAITKMEGITGKKFGDIWGYEVDGLLTKDDFDANGKLLIDQSKIHANWYPGDIKYKDLDGDGKITPGNSTADEPGDRRIIGNSTPRFRYGINLALGYEFEKAGRLDLSMFFQGVAKRDVFMSGSFFFFGTGGSDSGSSAVSIYDNKWHKDFYRDETCNSRLLELMGENKNAFFPRPYETTEGNKNFQTNTRFLMNGAYLRMKNLQLSYTLPKQW
;
A
#
# COMPACT_ATOMS: atom_id res chain seq x y z
N ILE A 1 27.74 3.21 12.82
CA ILE A 1 26.38 2.67 13.09
C ILE A 1 25.37 3.23 12.07
N MET A 2 25.32 4.54 11.84
CA MET A 2 24.44 5.13 10.82
C MET A 2 24.71 4.64 9.40
N GLU A 3 25.98 4.52 9.03
CA GLU A 3 26.40 4.02 7.73
C GLU A 3 26.03 2.54 7.51
N ALA A 4 26.11 1.72 8.57
CA ALA A 4 25.68 0.33 8.53
C ALA A 4 24.14 0.19 8.37
N ILE A 5 23.35 1.04 9.04
CA ILE A 5 21.89 1.07 8.92
C ILE A 5 21.49 1.52 7.51
N THR A 6 22.14 2.55 6.96
CA THR A 6 21.88 3.05 5.61
C THR A 6 22.19 1.98 4.55
N LYS A 7 23.28 1.21 4.75
CA LYS A 7 23.67 0.12 3.85
C LYS A 7 22.70 -1.07 3.91
N MET A 8 22.11 -1.35 5.07
CA MET A 8 21.08 -2.39 5.23
C MET A 8 19.77 -2.04 4.50
N GLU A 9 19.49 -0.78 4.27
CA GLU A 9 18.27 -0.33 3.60
C GLU A 9 18.41 -0.15 2.07
N GLY A 10 19.58 -0.40 1.53
CA GLY A 10 19.82 -0.46 0.08
C GLY A 10 19.91 0.87 -0.64
N ILE A 11 19.81 2.02 0.06
CA ILE A 11 20.01 3.36 -0.53
C ILE A 11 20.90 4.19 0.37
N THR A 12 22.08 4.56 -0.13
CA THR A 12 23.02 5.42 0.59
C THR A 12 22.50 6.85 0.68
N GLY A 13 22.63 7.49 1.85
CA GLY A 13 22.23 8.87 2.07
C GLY A 13 20.76 9.09 2.46
N LYS A 14 19.91 8.05 2.49
CA LYS A 14 18.52 8.20 2.93
C LYS A 14 18.40 8.29 4.46
N LYS A 15 17.33 8.94 4.93
CA LYS A 15 16.99 9.00 6.34
C LYS A 15 16.24 7.74 6.77
N PHE A 16 16.40 7.37 8.05
CA PHE A 16 15.68 6.26 8.63
C PHE A 16 14.15 6.43 8.50
N GLY A 17 13.50 5.40 7.99
CA GLY A 17 12.05 5.37 7.79
C GLY A 17 11.58 5.96 6.47
N ASP A 18 12.42 6.62 5.67
CA ASP A 18 12.02 7.10 4.34
C ASP A 18 11.69 5.92 3.43
N ILE A 19 10.54 6.02 2.77
CA ILE A 19 10.10 5.05 1.77
C ILE A 19 10.40 5.63 0.41
N TRP A 20 11.38 5.05 -0.28
CA TRP A 20 11.75 5.39 -1.64
C TRP A 20 10.98 4.50 -2.61
N GLY A 21 10.37 5.10 -3.60
CA GLY A 21 9.57 4.38 -4.58
C GLY A 21 9.23 5.21 -5.79
N TYR A 22 8.54 4.58 -6.73
CA TYR A 22 8.08 5.20 -7.96
C TYR A 22 6.75 5.93 -7.74
N GLU A 23 6.54 7.02 -8.45
CA GLU A 23 5.19 7.57 -8.62
C GLU A 23 4.43 6.78 -9.67
N VAL A 24 3.14 6.60 -9.43
CA VAL A 24 2.23 5.94 -10.37
C VAL A 24 1.36 6.99 -11.06
N ASP A 25 1.36 6.95 -12.39
CA ASP A 25 0.52 7.79 -13.26
C ASP A 25 -0.78 7.07 -13.70
N GLY A 26 -1.04 5.90 -13.16
CA GLY A 26 -2.22 5.10 -13.46
C GLY A 26 -1.90 3.68 -13.89
N LEU A 27 -2.76 3.10 -14.69
CA LEU A 27 -2.55 1.82 -15.37
C LEU A 27 -2.27 2.08 -16.84
N LEU A 28 -1.39 1.29 -17.43
CA LEU A 28 -1.12 1.31 -18.86
C LEU A 28 -2.41 1.01 -19.65
N THR A 29 -2.64 1.81 -20.67
CA THR A 29 -3.70 1.64 -21.65
C THR A 29 -3.11 1.26 -22.99
N LYS A 30 -3.94 0.94 -23.97
CA LYS A 30 -3.47 0.69 -25.35
C LYS A 30 -2.77 1.90 -25.97
N ASP A 31 -3.16 3.11 -25.57
CA ASP A 31 -2.60 4.37 -26.08
C ASP A 31 -1.17 4.63 -25.58
N ASP A 32 -0.72 3.90 -24.56
CA ASP A 32 0.66 3.97 -24.07
C ASP A 32 1.65 3.11 -24.88
N PHE A 33 1.16 2.41 -25.92
CA PHE A 33 1.97 1.58 -26.80
C PHE A 33 1.97 2.12 -28.23
N ASP A 34 3.09 1.96 -28.93
CA ASP A 34 3.20 2.26 -30.35
C ASP A 34 2.53 1.19 -31.23
N ALA A 35 2.51 1.41 -32.54
CA ALA A 35 1.93 0.47 -33.50
C ALA A 35 2.62 -0.92 -33.52
N ASN A 36 3.82 -1.04 -32.96
CA ASN A 36 4.59 -2.28 -32.85
C ASN A 36 4.39 -2.97 -31.49
N GLY A 37 3.55 -2.39 -30.60
CA GLY A 37 3.31 -2.89 -29.24
C GLY A 37 4.42 -2.55 -28.23
N LYS A 38 5.30 -1.59 -28.55
CA LYS A 38 6.34 -1.13 -27.64
C LYS A 38 5.82 0.06 -26.82
N LEU A 39 6.17 0.10 -25.52
CA LEU A 39 5.85 1.24 -24.65
C LEU A 39 6.47 2.55 -25.16
N LEU A 40 5.68 3.62 -25.12
CA LEU A 40 6.13 4.99 -25.43
C LEU A 40 7.12 5.51 -24.38
N ILE A 41 6.91 5.21 -23.10
CA ILE A 41 7.87 5.44 -22.00
C ILE A 41 8.48 4.10 -21.63
N ASP A 42 9.78 3.95 -21.80
CA ASP A 42 10.48 2.68 -21.65
C ASP A 42 10.62 2.29 -20.16
N GLN A 43 9.92 1.24 -19.75
CA GLN A 43 10.00 0.65 -18.39
C GLN A 43 10.84 -0.65 -18.36
N SER A 44 11.64 -0.92 -19.39
CA SER A 44 12.39 -2.17 -19.54
C SER A 44 13.44 -2.43 -18.45
N LYS A 45 13.90 -1.39 -17.75
CA LYS A 45 14.80 -1.51 -16.61
C LYS A 45 14.14 -2.13 -15.37
N ILE A 46 12.81 -2.12 -15.30
CA ILE A 46 12.05 -2.81 -14.25
C ILE A 46 11.72 -4.23 -14.73
N HIS A 47 11.14 -4.36 -15.93
CA HIS A 47 10.78 -5.65 -16.51
C HIS A 47 10.75 -5.56 -18.05
N ALA A 48 11.06 -6.68 -18.73
CA ALA A 48 11.12 -6.69 -20.20
C ALA A 48 9.75 -6.56 -20.87
N ASN A 49 8.72 -7.16 -20.29
CA ASN A 49 7.39 -7.26 -20.88
C ASN A 49 6.37 -6.39 -20.13
N TRP A 50 5.59 -5.62 -20.89
CA TRP A 50 4.53 -4.76 -20.37
C TRP A 50 3.27 -4.91 -21.20
N TYR A 51 2.11 -4.79 -20.57
CA TYR A 51 0.81 -4.97 -21.21
C TYR A 51 -0.19 -3.94 -20.67
N PRO A 52 -1.29 -3.66 -21.39
CA PRO A 52 -2.39 -2.87 -20.84
C PRO A 52 -2.88 -3.44 -19.51
N GLY A 53 -3.08 -2.55 -18.53
CA GLY A 53 -3.44 -2.90 -17.17
C GLY A 53 -2.28 -3.08 -16.19
N ASP A 54 -1.03 -3.05 -16.66
CA ASP A 54 0.13 -2.94 -15.77
C ASP A 54 0.27 -1.52 -15.21
N ILE A 55 1.05 -1.36 -14.16
CA ILE A 55 1.30 -0.06 -13.54
C ILE A 55 2.11 0.83 -14.49
N LYS A 56 1.58 2.03 -14.75
CA LYS A 56 2.29 3.09 -15.44
C LYS A 56 3.08 3.90 -14.42
N TYR A 57 4.39 3.75 -14.44
CA TYR A 57 5.29 4.56 -13.62
C TYR A 57 5.54 5.91 -14.28
N LYS A 58 5.71 6.93 -13.46
CA LYS A 58 5.94 8.30 -13.91
C LYS A 58 7.41 8.53 -14.16
N ASP A 59 7.73 9.00 -15.35
CA ASP A 59 9.03 9.52 -15.72
C ASP A 59 9.23 10.87 -15.01
N LEU A 60 10.18 10.93 -14.08
CA LEU A 60 10.40 12.10 -13.23
C LEU A 60 11.45 13.05 -13.80
N ASP A 61 12.38 12.56 -14.57
CA ASP A 61 13.46 13.37 -15.18
C ASP A 61 13.20 13.71 -16.63
N GLY A 62 12.20 13.08 -17.27
CA GLY A 62 11.75 13.40 -18.62
C GLY A 62 12.64 12.79 -19.72
N ASP A 63 13.41 11.74 -19.40
CA ASP A 63 14.32 11.09 -20.36
C ASP A 63 13.63 10.05 -21.24
N GLY A 64 12.32 9.78 -20.99
CA GLY A 64 11.52 8.78 -21.71
C GLY A 64 11.74 7.35 -21.23
N LYS A 65 12.38 7.15 -20.07
CA LYS A 65 12.67 5.83 -19.50
C LYS A 65 12.38 5.84 -17.99
N ILE A 66 11.99 4.69 -17.48
CA ILE A 66 11.84 4.48 -16.03
C ILE A 66 13.03 3.70 -15.51
N THR A 67 13.82 4.34 -14.66
CA THR A 67 15.05 3.76 -14.14
C THR A 67 15.08 3.71 -12.61
N PRO A 68 15.71 2.67 -12.01
CA PRO A 68 15.92 2.62 -10.56
C PRO A 68 17.09 3.51 -10.09
N GLY A 69 17.79 4.20 -11.01
CA GLY A 69 19.03 4.89 -10.71
C GLY A 69 20.12 3.95 -10.19
N ASN A 70 21.09 4.50 -9.48
CA ASN A 70 22.19 3.75 -8.88
C ASN A 70 21.96 3.37 -7.41
N SER A 71 20.76 3.54 -6.89
CA SER A 71 20.38 3.31 -5.49
C SER A 71 21.04 4.24 -4.47
N THR A 72 21.43 5.43 -4.90
CA THR A 72 21.87 6.53 -4.01
C THR A 72 20.82 7.63 -3.95
N ALA A 73 20.94 8.52 -2.96
CA ALA A 73 20.04 9.67 -2.86
C ALA A 73 20.35 10.74 -3.95
N ASP A 74 21.59 10.75 -4.47
CA ASP A 74 22.04 11.72 -5.48
C ASP A 74 21.64 11.30 -6.89
N GLU A 75 21.53 9.97 -7.14
CA GLU A 75 21.12 9.41 -8.41
C GLU A 75 20.00 8.37 -8.24
N PRO A 76 18.80 8.80 -7.82
CA PRO A 76 17.70 7.90 -7.51
C PRO A 76 16.97 7.37 -8.75
N GLY A 77 17.30 7.87 -9.95
CA GLY A 77 16.49 7.65 -11.15
C GLY A 77 15.08 8.21 -10.96
N ASP A 78 14.06 7.47 -11.41
CA ASP A 78 12.66 7.86 -11.26
C ASP A 78 12.07 7.53 -9.89
N ARG A 79 12.91 7.24 -8.90
CA ARG A 79 12.46 7.03 -7.53
C ARG A 79 12.62 8.28 -6.69
N ARG A 80 11.65 8.52 -5.81
CA ARG A 80 11.70 9.60 -4.83
C ARG A 80 11.16 9.14 -3.47
N ILE A 81 11.29 9.98 -2.46
CA ILE A 81 10.67 9.74 -1.15
C ILE A 81 9.16 9.90 -1.32
N ILE A 82 8.42 8.78 -1.28
CA ILE A 82 6.97 8.74 -1.41
C ILE A 82 6.25 8.71 -0.06
N GLY A 83 6.96 8.42 1.03
CA GLY A 83 6.40 8.36 2.37
C GLY A 83 7.45 8.15 3.44
N ASN A 84 6.99 7.97 4.69
CA ASN A 84 7.86 7.65 5.82
C ASN A 84 7.18 6.66 6.77
N SER A 85 7.83 5.53 7.03
CA SER A 85 7.32 4.45 7.87
C SER A 85 7.43 4.73 9.37
N THR A 86 8.22 5.74 9.77
CA THR A 86 8.40 6.10 11.17
C THR A 86 7.23 6.95 11.66
N PRO A 87 6.54 6.57 12.74
CA PRO A 87 5.51 7.41 13.33
C PRO A 87 6.06 8.75 13.80
N ARG A 88 5.61 9.86 13.22
CA ARG A 88 6.03 11.20 13.65
C ARG A 88 5.41 11.63 14.96
N PHE A 89 4.19 11.15 15.23
CA PHE A 89 3.46 11.46 16.46
C PHE A 89 2.89 10.18 17.06
N ARG A 90 3.11 10.02 18.37
CA ARG A 90 2.44 9.02 19.20
C ARG A 90 1.74 9.77 20.32
N TYR A 91 0.48 9.45 20.56
CA TYR A 91 -0.32 10.15 21.57
C TYR A 91 -1.21 9.20 22.33
N GLY A 92 -1.50 9.58 23.57
CA GLY A 92 -2.47 8.92 24.42
C GLY A 92 -3.43 9.96 25.01
N ILE A 93 -4.71 9.62 25.05
CA ILE A 93 -5.77 10.48 25.62
C ILE A 93 -6.45 9.69 26.72
N ASN A 94 -6.41 10.20 27.95
CA ASN A 94 -7.18 9.70 29.06
C ASN A 94 -8.40 10.60 29.26
N LEU A 95 -9.58 10.00 29.27
CA LEU A 95 -10.83 10.65 29.61
C LEU A 95 -11.36 9.99 30.87
N ALA A 96 -11.65 10.79 31.88
CA ALA A 96 -12.29 10.36 33.12
C ALA A 96 -13.49 11.27 33.40
N LEU A 97 -14.65 10.66 33.49
CA LEU A 97 -15.91 11.34 33.81
C LEU A 97 -16.48 10.70 35.06
N GLY A 98 -16.89 11.49 36.05
CA GLY A 98 -17.52 11.01 37.24
C GLY A 98 -18.79 11.82 37.55
N TYR A 99 -19.84 11.14 37.94
CA TYR A 99 -21.07 11.76 38.36
C TYR A 99 -21.54 11.20 39.71
N GLU A 100 -21.76 12.06 40.66
CA GLU A 100 -22.24 11.73 42.00
C GLU A 100 -23.75 12.00 42.11
N PHE A 101 -24.49 10.94 42.43
CA PHE A 101 -25.92 11.05 42.69
C PHE A 101 -26.13 11.30 44.17
N GLU A 102 -26.93 12.29 44.54
CA GLU A 102 -27.11 12.72 45.95
C GLU A 102 -27.44 11.59 46.95
N LYS A 103 -28.14 10.54 46.50
CA LYS A 103 -28.58 9.42 47.36
C LYS A 103 -28.24 8.03 46.77
N ALA A 104 -27.73 7.98 45.54
CA ALA A 104 -27.56 6.71 44.81
C ALA A 104 -26.11 6.32 44.61
N GLY A 105 -25.13 7.08 45.11
CA GLY A 105 -23.72 6.78 44.96
C GLY A 105 -23.10 7.49 43.76
N ARG A 106 -22.01 6.93 43.25
CA ARG A 106 -21.20 7.56 42.19
C ARG A 106 -20.96 6.63 41.02
N LEU A 107 -21.11 7.17 39.80
CA LEU A 107 -20.77 6.49 38.54
C LEU A 107 -19.50 7.13 37.97
N ASP A 108 -18.51 6.32 37.67
CA ASP A 108 -17.27 6.76 37.05
C ASP A 108 -17.06 6.01 35.71
N LEU A 109 -16.73 6.78 34.68
CA LEU A 109 -16.37 6.28 33.34
C LEU A 109 -14.92 6.69 33.05
N SER A 110 -14.07 5.72 32.77
CA SER A 110 -12.69 5.95 32.37
C SER A 110 -12.43 5.33 31.00
N MET A 111 -11.80 6.10 30.12
CA MET A 111 -11.43 5.66 28.77
C MET A 111 -9.99 6.05 28.48
N PHE A 112 -9.26 5.12 27.85
CA PHE A 112 -7.93 5.39 27.34
C PHE A 112 -7.86 5.13 25.85
N PHE A 113 -7.45 6.16 25.10
CA PHE A 113 -7.20 6.09 23.67
C PHE A 113 -5.71 6.21 23.40
N GLN A 114 -5.22 5.42 22.44
CA GLN A 114 -3.86 5.49 21.96
C GLN A 114 -3.87 5.62 20.44
N GLY A 115 -3.01 6.49 19.93
CA GLY A 115 -2.93 6.71 18.50
C GLY A 115 -1.52 6.98 17.99
N VAL A 116 -1.40 6.83 16.68
CA VAL A 116 -0.23 7.16 15.88
C VAL A 116 -0.70 8.06 14.75
N ALA A 117 0.03 9.14 14.48
CA ALA A 117 -0.24 10.00 13.34
C ALA A 117 1.01 10.18 12.46
N LYS A 118 0.77 10.53 11.20
CA LYS A 118 1.79 10.74 10.17
C LYS A 118 2.77 9.55 10.06
N ARG A 119 2.22 8.41 9.71
CA ARG A 119 2.95 7.20 9.36
C ARG A 119 2.42 6.68 8.04
N ASP A 120 3.32 6.34 7.13
CA ASP A 120 2.97 5.65 5.90
C ASP A 120 3.39 4.18 5.99
N VAL A 121 2.63 3.32 5.33
CA VAL A 121 2.91 1.87 5.26
C VAL A 121 2.80 1.46 3.82
N PHE A 122 3.87 0.90 3.27
CA PHE A 122 3.80 0.22 2.00
C PHE A 122 3.31 -1.20 2.22
N MET A 123 2.20 -1.53 1.58
CA MET A 123 1.65 -2.88 1.65
C MET A 123 2.46 -3.80 0.76
N SER A 124 2.98 -4.87 1.33
CA SER A 124 3.77 -5.87 0.62
C SER A 124 3.38 -7.28 1.05
N GLY A 125 3.74 -8.26 0.22
CA GLY A 125 3.52 -9.66 0.50
C GLY A 125 2.41 -10.30 -0.34
N SER A 126 2.51 -11.62 -0.53
CA SER A 126 1.65 -12.42 -1.41
C SER A 126 0.18 -12.43 -1.01
N PHE A 127 -0.14 -12.17 0.26
CA PHE A 127 -1.54 -12.03 0.69
C PHE A 127 -2.21 -10.74 0.22
N PHE A 128 -1.42 -9.71 -0.03
CA PHE A 128 -1.94 -8.43 -0.49
C PHE A 128 -1.94 -8.35 -2.02
N PHE A 129 -0.92 -8.90 -2.65
CA PHE A 129 -0.72 -8.85 -4.09
C PHE A 129 -1.07 -10.19 -4.73
N PHE A 130 -2.31 -10.28 -5.22
CA PHE A 130 -2.76 -11.47 -5.96
C PHE A 130 -2.21 -11.47 -7.37
N GLY A 131 -2.01 -12.68 -7.89
CA GLY A 131 -1.52 -12.84 -9.25
C GLY A 131 -0.12 -12.25 -9.46
N THR A 132 0.70 -12.28 -8.40
CA THR A 132 2.12 -11.88 -8.52
C THR A 132 3.02 -12.98 -9.01
N GLY A 133 2.48 -14.20 -9.12
CA GLY A 133 3.20 -15.32 -9.68
C GLY A 133 4.10 -16.06 -8.70
N GLY A 134 4.40 -17.27 -9.09
CA GLY A 134 5.07 -18.31 -8.29
C GLY A 134 4.12 -19.47 -8.00
N SER A 135 4.65 -20.64 -7.70
CA SER A 135 3.85 -21.88 -7.49
C SER A 135 2.79 -21.72 -6.40
N ASP A 136 3.04 -20.88 -5.41
CA ASP A 136 2.12 -20.65 -4.29
C ASP A 136 1.09 -19.54 -4.59
N SER A 137 1.35 -18.68 -5.56
CA SER A 137 0.45 -17.60 -5.94
C SER A 137 -0.57 -18.04 -7.00
N GLY A 138 -0.37 -19.16 -7.67
CA GLY A 138 -1.38 -19.80 -8.51
C GLY A 138 -2.65 -20.15 -7.73
N SER A 139 -2.54 -20.43 -6.43
CA SER A 139 -3.68 -20.62 -5.55
C SER A 139 -4.48 -19.34 -5.28
N SER A 140 -3.91 -18.17 -5.47
CA SER A 140 -4.62 -16.91 -5.32
C SER A 140 -5.64 -16.65 -6.44
N ALA A 141 -5.53 -17.35 -7.58
CA ALA A 141 -6.53 -17.28 -8.65
C ALA A 141 -7.92 -17.73 -8.17
N VAL A 142 -8.01 -18.70 -7.29
CA VAL A 142 -9.29 -19.17 -6.72
C VAL A 142 -9.88 -18.12 -5.79
N SER A 143 -9.07 -17.49 -4.95
CA SER A 143 -9.52 -16.45 -4.03
C SER A 143 -9.97 -15.17 -4.75
N ILE A 144 -9.48 -14.89 -5.95
CA ILE A 144 -9.92 -13.80 -6.80
C ILE A 144 -11.41 -13.94 -7.15
N TYR A 145 -11.90 -15.15 -7.38
CA TYR A 145 -13.30 -15.40 -7.71
C TYR A 145 -14.22 -15.31 -6.50
N ASP A 146 -13.75 -15.71 -5.33
CA ASP A 146 -14.57 -15.84 -4.13
C ASP A 146 -14.59 -14.59 -3.26
N ASN A 147 -13.58 -13.76 -3.31
CA ASN A 147 -13.40 -12.62 -2.42
C ASN A 147 -13.77 -11.30 -3.09
N LYS A 148 -14.79 -10.59 -2.55
CA LYS A 148 -15.36 -9.39 -3.21
C LYS A 148 -14.36 -8.28 -3.46
N TRP A 149 -13.38 -8.06 -2.60
CA TRP A 149 -12.41 -6.98 -2.79
C TRP A 149 -11.27 -7.35 -3.75
N HIS A 150 -11.03 -8.64 -3.98
CA HIS A 150 -10.11 -9.12 -5.01
C HIS A 150 -10.67 -9.03 -6.43
N LYS A 151 -11.94 -8.69 -6.58
CA LYS A 151 -12.56 -8.49 -7.89
C LYS A 151 -12.16 -7.19 -8.56
N ASP A 152 -11.57 -6.25 -7.79
CA ASP A 152 -11.14 -4.96 -8.29
C ASP A 152 -9.73 -5.00 -8.87
N PHE A 153 -9.54 -5.82 -9.91
CA PHE A 153 -8.31 -5.86 -10.71
C PHE A 153 -8.61 -5.60 -12.19
N TYR A 154 -7.61 -5.11 -12.90
CA TYR A 154 -7.74 -4.72 -14.30
C TYR A 154 -8.06 -5.91 -15.18
N ARG A 155 -9.03 -5.74 -16.08
CA ARG A 155 -9.42 -6.72 -17.10
C ARG A 155 -9.85 -5.99 -18.36
N ASP A 156 -9.28 -6.38 -19.49
CA ASP A 156 -9.69 -5.96 -20.82
C ASP A 156 -9.65 -7.16 -21.79
N GLU A 157 -9.93 -6.92 -23.06
CA GLU A 157 -9.95 -7.94 -24.11
C GLU A 157 -8.62 -8.66 -24.32
N THR A 158 -7.50 -8.15 -23.77
CA THR A 158 -6.17 -8.79 -23.82
C THR A 158 -5.96 -9.80 -22.68
N CYS A 159 -6.88 -9.85 -21.72
CA CYS A 159 -6.86 -10.79 -20.61
C CYS A 159 -7.43 -12.15 -21.02
N ASN A 160 -7.27 -13.14 -20.13
CA ASN A 160 -7.82 -14.47 -20.33
C ASN A 160 -9.33 -14.40 -20.58
N SER A 161 -9.78 -15.01 -21.73
CA SER A 161 -11.18 -14.98 -22.17
C SER A 161 -12.16 -15.56 -21.14
N ARG A 162 -11.74 -16.62 -20.41
CA ARG A 162 -12.56 -17.23 -19.37
C ARG A 162 -12.78 -16.28 -18.18
N LEU A 163 -11.76 -15.51 -17.86
CA LEU A 163 -11.85 -14.48 -16.80
C LEU A 163 -12.83 -13.38 -17.20
N LEU A 164 -12.77 -12.94 -18.47
CA LEU A 164 -13.69 -11.93 -19.01
C LEU A 164 -15.13 -12.41 -19.05
N GLU A 165 -15.35 -13.66 -19.48
CA GLU A 165 -16.69 -14.26 -19.51
C GLU A 165 -17.34 -14.30 -18.12
N LEU A 166 -16.56 -14.63 -17.08
CA LEU A 166 -17.06 -14.77 -15.72
C LEU A 166 -17.25 -13.44 -14.99
N MET A 167 -16.38 -12.44 -15.25
CA MET A 167 -16.31 -11.24 -14.43
C MET A 167 -16.50 -9.93 -15.22
N GLY A 168 -16.50 -9.98 -16.55
CA GLY A 168 -16.55 -8.80 -17.42
C GLY A 168 -15.28 -7.94 -17.40
N GLU A 169 -15.28 -6.88 -18.19
CA GLU A 169 -14.19 -5.89 -18.22
C GLU A 169 -14.18 -5.00 -16.97
N ASN A 170 -13.00 -4.58 -16.55
CA ASN A 170 -12.77 -3.56 -15.53
C ASN A 170 -11.49 -2.78 -15.84
N LYS A 171 -11.61 -1.70 -16.61
CA LYS A 171 -10.47 -0.85 -17.01
C LYS A 171 -10.11 0.21 -15.96
N ASN A 172 -11.00 0.46 -14.99
CA ASN A 172 -10.81 1.46 -13.92
C ASN A 172 -10.50 0.80 -12.57
N ALA A 173 -9.87 -0.36 -12.58
CA ALA A 173 -9.56 -1.11 -11.39
C ALA A 173 -8.51 -0.44 -10.50
N PHE A 174 -8.55 -0.73 -9.21
CA PHE A 174 -7.47 -0.36 -8.29
C PHE A 174 -6.25 -1.26 -8.46
N PHE A 175 -6.44 -2.59 -8.58
CA PHE A 175 -5.33 -3.52 -8.79
C PHE A 175 -4.97 -3.63 -10.27
N PRO A 176 -3.66 -3.81 -10.57
CA PRO A 176 -3.21 -4.02 -11.95
C PRO A 176 -3.71 -5.36 -12.50
N ARG A 177 -3.35 -5.64 -13.73
CA ARG A 177 -3.60 -6.91 -14.40
C ARG A 177 -3.02 -8.08 -13.59
N PRO A 178 -3.78 -9.15 -13.32
CA PRO A 178 -3.28 -10.34 -12.62
C PRO A 178 -2.43 -11.21 -13.54
N TYR A 179 -1.43 -11.87 -12.97
CA TYR A 179 -0.55 -12.81 -13.62
C TYR A 179 -0.46 -14.13 -12.86
N GLU A 180 -0.32 -15.23 -13.57
CA GLU A 180 -0.08 -16.56 -13.01
C GLU A 180 1.42 -16.84 -12.77
N THR A 181 2.29 -15.94 -13.19
CA THR A 181 3.74 -16.07 -13.13
C THR A 181 4.38 -14.92 -12.36
N THR A 182 5.68 -15.03 -12.07
CA THR A 182 6.48 -13.96 -11.44
C THR A 182 6.50 -12.65 -12.23
N GLU A 183 6.00 -12.66 -13.46
CA GLU A 183 5.87 -11.46 -14.31
C GLU A 183 5.06 -10.35 -13.63
N GLY A 184 4.11 -10.70 -12.80
CA GLY A 184 3.32 -9.73 -12.02
C GLY A 184 4.12 -8.90 -11.04
N ASN A 185 5.32 -9.32 -10.64
CA ASN A 185 6.18 -8.60 -9.69
C ASN A 185 6.57 -7.19 -10.16
N LYS A 186 6.56 -6.94 -11.48
CA LYS A 186 6.81 -5.60 -12.06
C LYS A 186 5.83 -4.54 -11.53
N ASN A 187 4.59 -4.94 -11.25
CA ASN A 187 3.54 -4.06 -10.76
C ASN A 187 3.66 -3.73 -9.26
N PHE A 188 4.46 -4.49 -8.52
CA PHE A 188 4.54 -4.39 -7.06
C PHE A 188 5.88 -3.86 -6.56
N GLN A 189 6.60 -3.13 -7.42
CA GLN A 189 7.68 -2.27 -6.98
C GLN A 189 7.14 -1.27 -5.94
N THR A 190 7.98 -0.81 -5.02
CA THR A 190 7.56 0.22 -4.07
C THR A 190 7.05 1.44 -4.81
N ASN A 191 5.78 1.80 -4.62
CA ASN A 191 5.12 2.84 -5.41
C ASN A 191 4.02 3.55 -4.60
N THR A 192 3.54 4.67 -5.15
CA THR A 192 2.51 5.49 -4.49
C THR A 192 1.13 4.85 -4.47
N ARG A 193 0.82 3.91 -5.39
CA ARG A 193 -0.50 3.28 -5.49
C ARG A 193 -0.83 2.40 -4.30
N PHE A 194 0.16 1.68 -3.77
CA PHE A 194 0.01 0.76 -2.64
C PHE A 194 0.55 1.33 -1.32
N LEU A 195 0.88 2.62 -1.32
CA LEU A 195 1.25 3.33 -0.10
C LEU A 195 -0.02 3.71 0.67
N MET A 196 -0.12 3.27 1.91
CA MET A 196 -1.28 3.50 2.75
C MET A 196 -0.95 4.38 3.95
N ASN A 197 -1.95 5.13 4.39
CA ASN A 197 -1.86 5.86 5.65
C ASN A 197 -1.93 4.88 6.83
N GLY A 198 -0.84 4.73 7.56
CA GLY A 198 -0.73 3.90 8.74
C GLY A 198 -1.08 4.60 10.05
N ALA A 199 -1.70 5.79 9.99
CA ALA A 199 -2.21 6.48 11.18
C ALA A 199 -3.44 5.77 11.73
N TYR A 200 -3.56 5.76 13.05
CA TYR A 200 -4.72 5.18 13.72
C TYR A 200 -4.98 5.84 15.07
N LEU A 201 -6.24 5.74 15.51
CA LEU A 201 -6.68 5.97 16.88
C LEU A 201 -7.47 4.75 17.33
N ARG A 202 -7.13 4.19 18.48
CA ARG A 202 -7.85 3.05 19.05
C ARG A 202 -8.12 3.25 20.54
N MET A 203 -9.28 2.81 20.97
CA MET A 203 -9.59 2.69 22.38
C MET A 203 -8.90 1.44 22.94
N LYS A 204 -8.12 1.62 24.02
CA LYS A 204 -7.35 0.55 24.67
C LYS A 204 -8.02 0.05 25.93
N ASN A 205 -8.69 0.95 26.62
CA ASN A 205 -9.39 0.64 27.87
C ASN A 205 -10.70 1.41 27.92
N LEU A 206 -11.74 0.74 28.39
CA LEU A 206 -13.02 1.30 28.75
C LEU A 206 -13.42 0.68 30.09
N GLN A 207 -13.58 1.50 31.11
CA GLN A 207 -13.98 1.06 32.44
C GLN A 207 -15.15 1.88 32.90
N LEU A 208 -16.21 1.21 33.31
CA LEU A 208 -17.36 1.76 33.96
C LEU A 208 -17.38 1.22 35.40
N SER A 209 -17.38 2.10 36.40
CA SER A 209 -17.47 1.71 37.81
C SER A 209 -18.57 2.44 38.51
N TYR A 210 -19.21 1.76 39.44
CA TYR A 210 -20.26 2.29 40.26
C TYR A 210 -19.90 2.09 41.73
N THR A 211 -19.88 3.18 42.50
CA THR A 211 -19.61 3.18 43.92
C THR A 211 -20.91 3.36 44.67
N LEU A 212 -21.24 2.41 45.52
CA LEU A 212 -22.43 2.46 46.36
C LEU A 212 -22.34 3.60 47.39
N PRO A 213 -23.45 4.20 47.80
CA PRO A 213 -23.48 5.23 48.86
C PRO A 213 -23.04 4.65 50.20
N LYS A 214 -22.36 5.43 51.01
CA LYS A 214 -21.82 5.01 52.33
C LYS A 214 -22.87 4.64 53.42
N GLN A 215 -24.15 4.69 53.08
CA GLN A 215 -25.26 4.37 53.99
C GLN A 215 -25.84 3.00 53.73
N TRP A 216 -24.99 1.97 53.82
CA TRP A 216 -25.40 0.57 53.90
C TRP A 216 -24.62 -0.09 54.99
#